data_8ef0a59bbb539e05679abcb55ea08e16
#
_entry.id   8ef0a59bbb539e05679abcb55ea08e16
#
_cell.length_a   1.000
_cell.length_b   1.000
_cell.length_c   1.000
_cell.angle_alpha   90.00
_cell.angle_beta   90.00
_cell.angle_gamma   90.00
#
_symmetry.space_group_name_H-M   'P 1'
#
loop_
_entity.id
_entity.type
_entity.pdbx_description
1 polymer ?
#
loop_
_entity_poly.entity_id
_entity_poly.type
_entity_poly.pdbx_seq_one_letter_code
_entity_poly.pdbx_strand_id
1 'polypeptide(L)'
;MDEYVGLPEDHPESYHNFMWTHLFSHIDINPKNVNILNGNADDLVAECEQYDAKIEACGGIELFLGGIGPDGHIAFNEPGSSLASRTRIKTLAYDTIVANSRFFGNDVSKVPKSALTVGVSLQFHVCYLLCCLFVCAPNVYESMPAL
;
A
#
# COMPACT_ATOMS: atom_id res chain seq x y z
N MET A 1 6.03 3.30 -0.93
CA MET A 1 4.99 2.50 -0.28
C MET A 1 3.73 3.32 -0.20
N ASP A 2 2.57 2.67 -0.33
CA ASP A 2 1.26 3.32 -0.36
C ASP A 2 0.93 4.04 0.95
N GLU A 3 0.03 5.02 0.92
CA GLU A 3 -0.46 5.72 2.10
C GLU A 3 -1.88 6.24 1.89
N TYR A 4 -2.67 6.29 2.96
CA TYR A 4 -3.98 6.89 2.95
C TYR A 4 -3.91 8.41 2.83
N VAL A 5 -4.82 9.00 2.06
CA VAL A 5 -4.96 10.46 1.96
C VAL A 5 -5.71 10.99 3.18
N GLY A 6 -5.15 12.01 3.82
CA GLY A 6 -5.77 12.72 4.93
C GLY A 6 -5.63 12.05 6.29
N LEU A 7 -4.88 10.95 6.39
CA LEU A 7 -4.60 10.29 7.65
C LEU A 7 -3.27 10.82 8.21
N PRO A 8 -3.21 11.31 9.47
CA PRO A 8 -1.95 11.72 10.08
C PRO A 8 -0.91 10.58 10.12
N GLU A 9 0.37 10.91 9.98
CA GLU A 9 1.46 9.92 9.99
C GLU A 9 1.54 9.11 11.27
N ASP A 10 1.18 9.72 12.41
CA ASP A 10 1.15 9.09 13.73
C ASP A 10 -0.16 8.34 14.04
N HIS A 11 -1.13 8.38 13.10
CA HIS A 11 -2.37 7.61 13.28
C HIS A 11 -2.06 6.11 13.29
N PRO A 12 -2.64 5.32 14.22
CA PRO A 12 -2.36 3.89 14.33
C PRO A 12 -2.50 3.10 13.02
N GLU A 13 -3.43 3.52 12.17
CA GLU A 13 -3.76 2.84 10.91
C GLU A 13 -3.11 3.50 9.67
N SER A 14 -2.20 4.48 9.85
CA SER A 14 -1.38 4.95 8.74
C SER A 14 -0.34 3.89 8.37
N TYR A 15 -0.02 3.77 7.08
CA TYR A 15 1.06 2.89 6.65
C TYR A 15 2.42 3.37 7.16
N HIS A 16 2.60 4.67 7.35
CA HIS A 16 3.77 5.24 7.98
C HIS A 16 3.98 4.66 9.39
N ASN A 17 2.98 4.79 10.26
CA ASN A 17 3.05 4.25 11.63
C ASN A 17 3.18 2.73 11.64
N PHE A 18 2.42 2.04 10.81
CA PHE A 18 2.47 0.58 10.69
C PHE A 18 3.89 0.08 10.37
N MET A 19 4.54 0.69 9.37
CA MET A 19 5.88 0.25 8.94
C MET A 19 6.96 0.59 9.97
N TRP A 20 6.87 1.75 10.61
CA TRP A 20 7.79 2.07 11.70
C TRP A 20 7.62 1.12 12.88
N THR A 21 6.39 0.83 13.26
CA THR A 21 6.10 -0.05 14.41
C THR A 21 6.51 -1.49 14.15
N HIS A 22 6.30 -2.02 12.94
CA HIS A 22 6.43 -3.45 12.67
C HIS A 22 7.69 -3.85 11.89
N LEU A 23 8.38 -2.89 11.25
CA LEU A 23 9.57 -3.22 10.45
C LEU A 23 10.73 -2.28 10.72
N PHE A 24 10.60 -0.98 10.42
CA PHE A 24 11.77 -0.10 10.34
C PHE A 24 12.47 0.12 11.68
N SER A 25 11.74 0.09 12.80
CA SER A 25 12.31 0.18 14.14
C SER A 25 13.05 -1.09 14.59
N HIS A 26 12.88 -2.21 13.86
CA HIS A 26 13.44 -3.52 14.22
C HIS A 26 14.66 -3.91 13.36
N ILE A 27 15.02 -3.08 12.39
CA ILE A 27 16.13 -3.32 11.47
C ILE A 27 17.08 -2.13 11.48
N ASP A 28 18.30 -2.30 10.99
CA ASP A 28 19.35 -1.28 10.93
C ASP A 28 19.27 -0.36 9.71
N ILE A 29 18.07 -0.18 9.15
CA ILE A 29 17.86 0.70 7.99
C ILE A 29 18.17 2.15 8.36
N ASN A 30 18.93 2.84 7.51
CA ASN A 30 19.09 4.27 7.65
C ASN A 30 17.73 4.96 7.35
N PRO A 31 17.17 5.79 8.27
CA PRO A 31 15.88 6.46 8.05
C PRO A 31 15.81 7.28 6.77
N LYS A 32 16.96 7.79 6.26
CA LYS A 32 17.01 8.53 4.98
C LYS A 32 16.71 7.65 3.76
N ASN A 33 16.79 6.33 3.90
CA ASN A 33 16.47 5.37 2.85
C ASN A 33 15.01 4.88 2.92
N VAL A 34 14.25 5.31 3.92
CA VAL A 34 12.82 5.02 4.02
C VAL A 34 12.05 6.04 3.21
N ASN A 35 11.24 5.56 2.27
CA ASN A 35 10.39 6.40 1.43
C ASN A 35 8.95 5.89 1.49
N ILE A 36 8.07 6.67 2.08
CA ILE A 36 6.62 6.43 2.15
C ILE A 36 5.95 7.65 1.50
N LEU A 37 4.89 7.42 0.75
CA LEU A 37 4.10 8.51 0.16
C LEU A 37 3.47 9.36 1.27
N ASN A 38 3.50 10.68 1.09
CA ASN A 38 2.88 11.61 2.02
C ASN A 38 1.42 11.88 1.62
N GLY A 39 0.48 11.21 2.28
CA GLY A 39 -0.95 11.39 2.06
C GLY A 39 -1.51 12.75 2.50
N ASN A 40 -0.68 13.60 3.13
CA ASN A 40 -1.02 14.95 3.58
C ASN A 40 -0.20 16.03 2.86
N ALA A 41 0.42 15.71 1.71
CA ALA A 41 1.10 16.71 0.90
C ALA A 41 0.13 17.76 0.36
N ASP A 42 0.58 19.01 0.27
CA ASP A 42 -0.22 20.11 -0.28
C ASP A 42 -0.62 19.86 -1.75
N ASP A 43 0.26 19.20 -2.50
CA ASP A 43 0.02 18.76 -3.87
C ASP A 43 0.28 17.25 -3.97
N LEU A 44 -0.78 16.47 -3.92
CA LEU A 44 -0.73 15.01 -3.98
C LEU A 44 -0.29 14.49 -5.35
N VAL A 45 -0.51 15.25 -6.43
CA VAL A 45 -0.05 14.86 -7.77
C VAL A 45 1.46 15.03 -7.85
N ALA A 46 1.97 16.16 -7.41
CA ALA A 46 3.41 16.40 -7.35
C ALA A 46 4.13 15.39 -6.44
N GLU A 47 3.51 15.02 -5.30
CA GLU A 47 4.04 13.96 -4.42
C GLU A 47 4.19 12.62 -5.16
N CYS A 48 3.16 12.22 -5.92
CA CYS A 48 3.21 10.98 -6.71
C CYS A 48 4.31 11.03 -7.79
N GLU A 49 4.43 12.14 -8.51
CA GLU A 49 5.46 12.33 -9.54
C GLU A 49 6.87 12.31 -8.96
N GLN A 50 7.08 12.97 -7.83
CA GLN A 50 8.37 12.96 -7.12
C GLN A 50 8.72 11.58 -6.58
N TYR A 51 7.71 10.81 -6.14
CA TYR A 51 7.92 9.45 -5.68
C TYR A 51 8.39 8.54 -6.81
N ASP A 52 7.76 8.63 -7.98
CA ASP A 52 8.19 7.91 -9.18
C ASP A 52 9.61 8.32 -9.61
N ALA A 53 9.91 9.61 -9.58
CA ALA A 53 11.26 10.10 -9.90
C ALA A 53 12.33 9.57 -8.91
N LYS A 54 12.00 9.45 -7.63
CA LYS A 54 12.89 8.82 -6.63
C LYS A 54 13.15 7.35 -6.94
N ILE A 55 12.11 6.59 -7.32
CA ILE A 55 12.26 5.18 -7.72
C ILE A 55 13.20 5.08 -8.93
N GLU A 56 13.00 5.91 -9.94
CA GLU A 56 13.83 5.92 -11.15
C GLU A 56 15.29 6.32 -10.84
N ALA A 57 15.49 7.32 -9.98
CA ALA A 57 16.82 7.76 -9.57
C ALA A 57 17.59 6.69 -8.77
N CYS A 58 16.88 5.79 -8.08
CA CYS A 58 17.46 4.64 -7.39
C CYS A 58 17.75 3.45 -8.33
N GLY A 59 17.43 3.54 -9.62
CA GLY A 59 17.61 2.46 -10.59
C GLY A 59 16.40 1.54 -10.72
N GLY A 60 15.24 1.94 -10.20
CA GLY A 60 14.01 1.14 -10.19
C GLY A 60 13.78 0.36 -8.91
N ILE A 61 12.91 -0.62 -8.98
CA ILE A 61 12.57 -1.50 -7.85
C ILE A 61 13.19 -2.89 -8.10
N GLU A 62 14.07 -3.33 -7.22
CA GLU A 62 14.68 -4.67 -7.29
C GLU A 62 13.69 -5.75 -6.83
N LEU A 63 13.05 -5.53 -5.69
CA LEU A 63 12.06 -6.44 -5.12
C LEU A 63 10.80 -5.68 -4.76
N PHE A 64 9.66 -6.10 -5.27
CA PHE A 64 8.35 -5.62 -4.85
C PHE A 64 7.64 -6.71 -4.04
N LEU A 65 7.35 -6.40 -2.77
CA LEU A 65 6.52 -7.22 -1.90
C LEU A 65 5.13 -6.59 -1.83
N GLY A 66 4.12 -7.29 -2.33
CA GLY A 66 2.75 -6.81 -2.39
C GLY A 66 1.74 -7.83 -1.91
N GLY A 67 0.69 -7.36 -1.24
CA GLY A 67 -0.49 -8.16 -0.95
C GLY A 67 -1.39 -8.26 -2.18
N ILE A 68 -2.05 -9.40 -2.36
CA ILE A 68 -3.09 -9.60 -3.36
C ILE A 68 -4.43 -9.73 -2.65
N GLY A 69 -5.40 -8.91 -3.03
CA GLY A 69 -6.77 -9.01 -2.54
C GLY A 69 -7.55 -10.15 -3.19
N PRO A 70 -8.73 -10.49 -2.65
CA PRO A 70 -9.56 -11.61 -3.14
C PRO A 70 -10.06 -11.42 -4.58
N ASP A 71 -10.11 -10.19 -5.07
CA ASP A 71 -10.48 -9.78 -6.42
C ASP A 71 -9.27 -9.62 -7.37
N GLY A 72 -8.05 -9.93 -6.86
CA GLY A 72 -6.80 -9.86 -7.62
C GLY A 72 -6.12 -8.48 -7.60
N HIS A 73 -6.61 -7.51 -6.82
CA HIS A 73 -5.91 -6.23 -6.70
C HIS A 73 -4.55 -6.39 -6.00
N ILE A 74 -3.56 -5.60 -6.43
CA ILE A 74 -2.25 -5.47 -5.78
C ILE A 74 -2.12 -4.04 -5.28
N ALA A 75 -1.81 -3.87 -4.00
CA ALA A 75 -1.83 -2.57 -3.34
C ALA A 75 -3.24 -1.95 -3.46
N PHE A 76 -3.39 -0.66 -3.81
CA PHE A 76 -4.71 -0.09 -4.13
C PHE A 76 -5.00 -0.07 -5.64
N ASN A 77 -4.33 -0.92 -6.43
CA ASN A 77 -4.63 -1.09 -7.85
C ASN A 77 -5.76 -2.09 -8.04
N GLU A 78 -6.98 -1.62 -7.99
CA GLU A 78 -8.18 -2.41 -8.14
C GLU A 78 -8.35 -2.98 -9.56
N PRO A 79 -9.21 -4.01 -9.75
CA PRO A 79 -9.49 -4.58 -11.07
C PRO A 79 -9.79 -3.52 -12.12
N GLY A 80 -9.23 -3.67 -13.31
CA GLY A 80 -9.33 -2.69 -14.38
C GLY A 80 -8.32 -1.54 -14.31
N SER A 81 -7.40 -1.53 -13.35
CA SER A 81 -6.27 -0.59 -13.34
C SER A 81 -5.39 -0.81 -14.56
N SER A 82 -4.98 0.30 -15.22
CA SER A 82 -4.10 0.22 -16.39
C SER A 82 -2.73 -0.37 -16.04
N LEU A 83 -2.24 -1.29 -16.86
CA LEU A 83 -0.88 -1.83 -16.74
C LEU A 83 0.21 -0.75 -16.91
N ALA A 84 -0.12 0.37 -17.58
CA ALA A 84 0.76 1.52 -17.74
C ALA A 84 0.60 2.58 -16.63
N SER A 85 -0.20 2.30 -15.58
CA SER A 85 -0.45 3.28 -14.52
C SER A 85 0.83 3.56 -13.72
N ARG A 86 1.03 4.85 -13.42
CA ARG A 86 2.09 5.37 -12.55
C ARG A 86 1.54 5.54 -11.14
N THR A 87 2.40 5.94 -10.20
CA THR A 87 1.97 6.30 -8.83
C THR A 87 0.95 7.42 -8.90
N ARG A 88 -0.16 7.27 -8.19
CA ARG A 88 -1.32 8.17 -8.31
C ARG A 88 -2.23 8.14 -7.10
N ILE A 89 -3.10 9.15 -7.03
CA ILE A 89 -4.24 9.16 -6.13
C ILE A 89 -5.28 8.15 -6.66
N LYS A 90 -5.79 7.32 -5.77
CA LYS A 90 -6.83 6.35 -6.07
C LYS A 90 -8.00 6.50 -5.10
N THR A 91 -9.21 6.70 -5.64
CA THR A 91 -10.44 6.56 -4.85
C THR A 91 -10.67 5.08 -4.61
N LEU A 92 -10.90 4.71 -3.36
CA LEU A 92 -11.12 3.32 -2.96
C LEU A 92 -12.53 2.86 -3.33
N ALA A 93 -12.66 1.63 -3.80
CA ALA A 93 -13.95 1.00 -4.00
C ALA A 93 -14.68 0.81 -2.66
N TYR A 94 -15.99 0.79 -2.70
CA TYR A 94 -16.80 0.62 -1.48
C TYR A 94 -16.45 -0.69 -0.76
N ASP A 95 -16.26 -1.78 -1.49
CA ASP A 95 -15.90 -3.08 -0.91
C ASP A 95 -14.54 -3.04 -0.21
N THR A 96 -13.56 -2.32 -0.77
CA THR A 96 -12.27 -2.06 -0.15
C THR A 96 -12.43 -1.26 1.15
N ILE A 97 -13.27 -0.22 1.15
CA ILE A 97 -13.56 0.58 2.35
C ILE A 97 -14.22 -0.29 3.42
N VAL A 98 -15.20 -1.11 3.05
CA VAL A 98 -15.87 -2.04 3.98
C VAL A 98 -14.87 -3.06 4.54
N ALA A 99 -14.06 -3.67 3.70
CA ALA A 99 -13.04 -4.62 4.14
C ALA A 99 -12.03 -4.00 5.12
N ASN A 100 -11.63 -2.74 4.87
CA ASN A 100 -10.66 -2.05 5.70
C ASN A 100 -11.27 -1.47 7.00
N SER A 101 -12.60 -1.37 7.12
CA SER A 101 -13.28 -0.86 8.32
C SER A 101 -12.90 -1.62 9.59
N ARG A 102 -12.53 -2.89 9.48
CA ARG A 102 -12.02 -3.71 10.59
C ARG A 102 -10.83 -3.09 11.33
N PHE A 103 -10.00 -2.32 10.64
CA PHE A 103 -8.88 -1.60 11.22
C PHE A 103 -9.31 -0.27 11.87
N PHE A 104 -10.49 0.23 11.53
CA PHE A 104 -11.07 1.48 12.03
C PHE A 104 -12.24 1.25 12.99
N GLY A 105 -12.16 0.19 13.81
CA GLY A 105 -13.20 -0.15 14.79
C GLY A 105 -14.52 -0.63 14.18
N ASN A 106 -14.49 -1.21 12.99
CA ASN A 106 -15.64 -1.59 12.16
C ASN A 106 -16.53 -0.41 11.75
N ASP A 107 -15.96 0.80 11.73
CA ASP A 107 -16.65 2.01 11.33
C ASP A 107 -16.23 2.44 9.92
N VAL A 108 -17.07 2.15 8.94
CA VAL A 108 -16.87 2.47 7.52
C VAL A 108 -16.66 3.97 7.30
N SER A 109 -17.26 4.82 8.16
CA SER A 109 -17.16 6.28 8.02
C SER A 109 -15.78 6.83 8.37
N LYS A 110 -14.99 6.09 9.14
CA LYS A 110 -13.63 6.46 9.55
C LYS A 110 -12.56 6.03 8.55
N VAL A 111 -12.89 5.12 7.64
CA VAL A 111 -11.95 4.67 6.61
C VAL A 111 -11.71 5.80 5.61
N PRO A 112 -10.45 6.16 5.30
CA PRO A 112 -10.17 7.13 4.25
C PRO A 112 -10.75 6.68 2.90
N LYS A 113 -11.24 7.63 2.12
CA LYS A 113 -11.87 7.34 0.82
C LYS A 113 -10.88 7.28 -0.33
N SER A 114 -9.64 7.73 -0.09
CA SER A 114 -8.60 7.79 -1.10
C SER A 114 -7.26 7.38 -0.52
N ALA A 115 -6.40 6.85 -1.38
CA ALA A 115 -5.02 6.51 -1.05
C ALA A 115 -4.09 6.92 -2.20
N LEU A 116 -2.81 7.10 -1.89
CA LEU A 116 -1.73 7.17 -2.86
C LEU A 116 -1.21 5.74 -3.04
N THR A 117 -1.08 5.28 -4.28
CA THR A 117 -0.64 3.93 -4.58
C THR A 117 0.37 3.88 -5.70
N VAL A 118 1.38 3.03 -5.55
CA VAL A 118 2.38 2.76 -6.58
C VAL A 118 1.70 2.14 -7.80
N GLY A 119 1.96 2.68 -8.97
CA GLY A 119 1.32 2.25 -10.21
C GLY A 119 1.72 0.85 -10.64
N VAL A 120 0.84 0.20 -11.42
CA VAL A 120 1.04 -1.16 -11.92
C VAL A 120 2.30 -1.28 -12.78
N SER A 121 2.61 -0.26 -13.59
CA SER A 121 3.81 -0.28 -14.44
C SER A 121 5.10 -0.41 -13.64
N LEU A 122 5.17 0.19 -12.44
CA LEU A 122 6.34 0.10 -11.58
C LEU A 122 6.44 -1.25 -10.87
N GLN A 123 5.29 -1.89 -10.61
CA GLN A 123 5.22 -3.19 -9.94
C GLN A 123 5.65 -4.34 -10.86
N PHE A 124 5.44 -4.21 -12.18
CA PHE A 124 5.79 -5.24 -13.17
C PHE A 124 7.14 -5.05 -13.85
N HIS A 125 7.81 -3.91 -13.66
CA HIS A 125 9.18 -3.67 -14.12
C HIS A 125 10.23 -3.98 -13.05
N VAL A 126 9.90 -4.86 -12.11
CA VAL A 126 10.80 -5.27 -11.02
C VAL A 126 11.55 -6.55 -11.39
N CYS A 127 12.75 -6.73 -10.87
CA CYS A 127 13.51 -7.95 -11.04
C CYS A 127 12.83 -9.15 -10.36
N TYR A 128 12.20 -8.90 -9.20
CA TYR A 128 11.50 -9.92 -8.43
C TYR A 128 10.19 -9.38 -7.88
N LEU A 129 9.06 -10.00 -8.27
CA LEU A 129 7.74 -9.72 -7.71
C LEU A 129 7.36 -10.84 -6.75
N LEU A 130 7.23 -10.52 -5.46
CA LEU A 130 6.70 -11.43 -4.45
C LEU A 130 5.30 -10.96 -4.05
N CYS A 131 4.29 -11.72 -4.48
CA CYS A 131 2.91 -11.48 -4.12
C CYS A 131 2.48 -12.46 -3.02
N CYS A 132 2.09 -11.91 -1.87
CA CYS A 132 1.52 -12.70 -0.79
C CYS A 132 -0.01 -12.62 -0.87
N LEU A 133 -0.67 -13.76 -1.09
CA LEU A 133 -2.12 -13.89 -0.98
C LEU A 133 -2.51 -13.80 0.50
N PHE A 134 -2.99 -12.63 0.93
CA PHE A 134 -3.73 -12.52 2.17
C PHE A 134 -5.20 -12.82 1.88
N VAL A 135 -5.57 -14.09 1.89
CA VAL A 135 -6.98 -14.47 1.89
C VAL A 135 -7.53 -14.11 3.26
N CYS A 136 -8.09 -12.93 3.38
CA CYS A 136 -8.90 -12.56 4.52
C CYS A 136 -10.27 -13.25 4.44
N ALA A 137 -10.28 -14.58 4.53
CA ALA A 137 -11.49 -15.32 4.90
C ALA A 137 -11.49 -15.47 6.42
N PRO A 138 -12.54 -15.06 7.12
CA PRO A 138 -12.59 -15.12 8.59
C PRO A 138 -12.52 -16.53 9.17
N ASN A 139 -12.44 -17.59 8.38
CA ASN A 139 -12.51 -18.98 8.84
C ASN A 139 -11.54 -19.95 8.17
N VAL A 140 -10.44 -19.51 7.52
CA VAL A 140 -9.53 -20.43 6.82
C VAL A 140 -8.36 -20.92 7.70
N TYR A 141 -8.16 -20.34 8.87
CA TYR A 141 -7.08 -20.77 9.77
C TYR A 141 -7.38 -22.07 10.55
N GLU A 142 -8.64 -22.54 10.58
CA GLU A 142 -8.99 -23.79 11.29
C GLU A 142 -8.82 -25.07 10.47
N SER A 143 -8.48 -25.00 9.19
CA SER A 143 -8.43 -26.18 8.30
C SER A 143 -7.08 -26.42 7.62
N MET A 144 -6.02 -25.72 7.96
CA MET A 144 -4.70 -26.09 7.47
C MET A 144 -4.04 -27.12 8.40
N PRO A 145 -3.74 -28.35 7.93
CA PRO A 145 -2.92 -29.26 8.69
C PRO A 145 -1.53 -28.65 8.86
N ALA A 146 -1.00 -28.74 10.07
CA ALA A 146 0.38 -28.36 10.34
C ALA A 146 1.33 -29.15 9.40
N LEU A 147 2.13 -28.42 8.62
CA LEU A 147 3.27 -28.98 7.88
C LEU A 147 4.44 -29.15 8.81
#